data_cf22d06801199970484d2956c7732e1b
#
_entry.id   cf22d06801199970484d2956c7732e1b
#
_cell.length_a   1.000
_cell.length_b   1.000
_cell.length_c   1.000
_cell.angle_alpha   90.00
_cell.angle_beta   90.00
_cell.angle_gamma   90.00
#
_symmetry.space_group_name_H-M   'P 1'
#
loop_
_entity.id
_entity.type
_entity.pdbx_description
1 polymer ?
#
loop_
_entity_poly.entity_id
_entity_poly.type
_entity_poly.pdbx_seq_one_letter_code
_entity_poly.pdbx_strand_id
1 'polypeptide(L)'
;MPGRGVVIEFDFAALNGAGLLFETTKRFLKELDKIALDDTLEARFLAGRTYADGLARLFASVKTKKTAQKAARDLAAAFSSAVTAAVPEAVTASFRNFIKALTDAGLTVAIATRADIEAVRPAFEPVLGERVILYPEESEAYGFPTWESWRRACMALEMKHALVRAVSGSGFGVKSALVAGMRSVAVINDRVAWQDFGGAGEIVEELSGKTAKKFLAR
;
A
#
# COMPACT_ATOMS: atom_id res chain seq x y z
N MET A 1 -3.92 29.00 6.83
CA MET A 1 -4.29 28.20 5.63
C MET A 1 -4.85 26.87 6.13
N PRO A 2 -5.89 26.31 5.52
CA PRO A 2 -6.32 24.97 5.92
C PRO A 2 -5.14 24.00 5.76
N GLY A 3 -4.94 23.12 6.73
CA GLY A 3 -3.84 22.16 6.73
C GLY A 3 -3.88 21.29 5.46
N ARG A 4 -2.71 20.91 4.94
CA ARG A 4 -2.57 19.95 3.86
C ARG A 4 -1.99 18.65 4.41
N GLY A 5 -2.47 17.52 3.89
CA GLY A 5 -2.03 16.21 4.34
C GLY A 5 -1.49 15.33 3.21
N VAL A 6 -0.82 14.29 3.61
CA VAL A 6 -0.35 13.20 2.75
C VAL A 6 -0.68 11.89 3.39
N VAL A 7 -1.27 10.96 2.63
CA VAL A 7 -1.41 9.55 3.01
C VAL A 7 -0.47 8.74 2.14
N ILE A 8 0.41 7.98 2.76
CA ILE A 8 1.39 7.13 2.08
C ILE A 8 0.96 5.68 2.26
N GLU A 9 0.68 4.99 1.18
CA GLU A 9 0.56 3.52 1.13
C GLU A 9 1.97 2.92 1.27
N PHE A 10 2.46 2.81 2.51
CA PHE A 10 3.85 2.46 2.80
C PHE A 10 4.25 1.12 2.19
N ASP A 11 3.39 0.13 2.32
CA ASP A 11 3.70 -1.25 1.92
C ASP A 11 4.05 -1.37 0.43
N PHE A 12 3.49 -0.52 -0.43
CA PHE A 12 3.75 -0.55 -1.88
C PHE A 12 4.60 0.60 -2.37
N ALA A 13 4.55 1.75 -1.70
CA ALA A 13 5.28 2.95 -2.14
C ALA A 13 6.71 3.02 -1.59
N ALA A 14 6.97 2.48 -0.41
CA ALA A 14 8.29 2.50 0.24
C ALA A 14 8.91 1.09 0.35
N LEU A 15 8.06 0.08 0.51
CA LEU A 15 8.42 -1.33 0.49
C LEU A 15 8.05 -1.92 -0.87
N ASN A 16 8.78 -2.91 -1.38
CA ASN A 16 8.37 -3.70 -2.55
C ASN A 16 7.21 -4.65 -2.19
N GLY A 17 6.09 -4.08 -1.75
CA GLY A 17 4.94 -4.84 -1.27
C GLY A 17 4.29 -5.71 -2.35
N ALA A 18 4.35 -5.30 -3.62
CA ALA A 18 3.82 -6.11 -4.71
C ALA A 18 4.61 -7.42 -4.87
N GLY A 19 5.94 -7.36 -4.83
CA GLY A 19 6.80 -8.55 -4.84
C GLY A 19 6.60 -9.40 -3.60
N LEU A 20 6.56 -8.78 -2.43
CA LEU A 20 6.35 -9.47 -1.16
C LEU A 20 4.99 -10.19 -1.11
N LEU A 21 3.92 -9.55 -1.58
CA LEU A 21 2.58 -10.14 -1.67
C LEU A 21 2.56 -11.34 -2.60
N PHE A 22 3.18 -11.23 -3.79
CA PHE A 22 3.27 -12.33 -4.74
C PHE A 22 3.97 -13.54 -4.14
N GLU A 23 5.16 -13.36 -3.57
CA GLU A 23 5.93 -14.46 -2.97
C GLU A 23 5.23 -15.07 -1.75
N THR A 24 4.58 -14.23 -0.94
CA THR A 24 3.75 -14.71 0.19
C THR A 24 2.58 -15.55 -0.31
N THR A 25 1.87 -15.07 -1.32
CA THR A 25 0.72 -15.77 -1.92
C THR A 25 1.15 -17.07 -2.57
N LYS A 26 2.25 -17.06 -3.31
CA LYS A 26 2.82 -18.24 -3.97
C LYS A 26 3.17 -19.35 -2.97
N ARG A 27 3.86 -18.98 -1.88
CA ARG A 27 4.16 -19.91 -0.78
C ARG A 27 2.90 -20.42 -0.11
N PHE A 28 1.98 -19.52 0.25
CA PHE A 28 0.73 -19.86 0.89
C PHE A 28 -0.12 -20.86 0.05
N LEU A 29 -0.29 -20.61 -1.23
CA LEU A 29 -1.08 -21.47 -2.12
C LEU A 29 -0.40 -22.83 -2.36
N LYS A 30 0.93 -22.86 -2.42
CA LYS A 30 1.69 -24.12 -2.51
C LYS A 30 1.51 -24.98 -1.26
N GLU A 31 1.51 -24.39 -0.08
CA GLU A 31 1.31 -25.08 1.19
C GLU A 31 -0.16 -25.53 1.36
N LEU A 32 -1.11 -24.66 1.00
CA LEU A 32 -2.54 -24.89 1.16
C LEU A 32 -3.06 -26.08 0.33
N ASP A 33 -2.71 -26.18 -0.94
CA ASP A 33 -3.23 -27.21 -1.85
C ASP A 33 -2.33 -27.46 -3.08
N LYS A 34 -1.02 -27.28 -2.95
CA LYS A 34 -0.01 -27.46 -4.01
C LYS A 34 -0.27 -26.62 -5.26
N ILE A 35 -1.01 -25.51 -5.14
CA ILE A 35 -1.29 -24.62 -6.26
C ILE A 35 -0.03 -23.84 -6.61
N ALA A 36 0.40 -23.95 -7.86
CA ALA A 36 1.52 -23.20 -8.40
C ALA A 36 1.02 -21.84 -8.91
N LEU A 37 1.36 -20.75 -8.21
CA LEU A 37 1.04 -19.39 -8.66
C LEU A 37 2.17 -18.88 -9.57
N ASP A 38 1.77 -18.33 -10.72
CA ASP A 38 2.60 -17.55 -11.63
C ASP A 38 2.00 -16.15 -11.86
N ASP A 39 2.71 -15.30 -12.60
CA ASP A 39 2.28 -13.93 -12.90
C ASP A 39 0.95 -13.89 -13.67
N THR A 40 0.71 -14.87 -14.55
CA THR A 40 -0.53 -14.95 -15.33
C THR A 40 -1.73 -15.25 -14.45
N LEU A 41 -1.60 -16.19 -13.52
CA LEU A 41 -2.67 -16.53 -12.58
C LEU A 41 -2.93 -15.40 -11.58
N GLU A 42 -1.88 -14.72 -11.09
CA GLU A 42 -2.03 -13.53 -10.25
C GLU A 42 -2.80 -12.43 -10.97
N ALA A 43 -2.34 -12.03 -12.15
CA ALA A 43 -2.96 -10.95 -12.92
C ALA A 43 -4.42 -11.29 -13.30
N ARG A 44 -4.71 -12.54 -13.64
CA ARG A 44 -6.04 -12.98 -14.07
C ARG A 44 -7.04 -13.10 -12.93
N PHE A 45 -6.62 -13.59 -11.78
CA PHE A 45 -7.54 -13.97 -10.71
C PHE A 45 -7.46 -13.10 -9.47
N LEU A 46 -6.29 -12.58 -9.11
CA LEU A 46 -6.06 -11.91 -7.82
C LEU A 46 -5.98 -10.39 -7.96
N ALA A 47 -5.18 -9.89 -8.88
CA ALA A 47 -4.92 -8.46 -9.01
C ALA A 47 -6.21 -7.64 -9.18
N GLY A 48 -6.32 -6.54 -8.40
CA GLY A 48 -7.47 -5.62 -8.46
C GLY A 48 -8.77 -6.15 -7.85
N ARG A 49 -8.71 -7.23 -7.06
CA ARG A 49 -9.87 -7.83 -6.37
C ARG A 49 -9.68 -7.81 -4.86
N THR A 50 -10.72 -8.20 -4.12
CA THR A 50 -10.54 -8.60 -2.72
C THR A 50 -9.86 -9.97 -2.64
N TYR A 51 -9.20 -10.26 -1.52
CA TYR A 51 -8.61 -11.59 -1.30
C TYR A 51 -9.64 -12.71 -1.50
N ALA A 52 -10.85 -12.53 -0.95
CA ALA A 52 -11.90 -13.54 -1.00
C ALA A 52 -12.41 -13.79 -2.43
N ASP A 53 -12.71 -12.73 -3.21
CA ASP A 53 -13.18 -12.86 -4.60
C ASP A 53 -12.09 -13.45 -5.49
N GLY A 54 -10.87 -12.95 -5.36
CA GLY A 54 -9.73 -13.43 -6.13
C GLY A 54 -9.45 -14.91 -5.91
N LEU A 55 -9.39 -15.33 -4.64
CA LEU A 55 -9.17 -16.74 -4.29
C LEU A 55 -10.34 -17.63 -4.70
N ALA A 56 -11.60 -17.15 -4.60
CA ALA A 56 -12.76 -17.93 -5.04
C ALA A 56 -12.65 -18.26 -6.54
N ARG A 57 -12.29 -17.29 -7.37
CA ARG A 57 -12.10 -17.48 -8.82
C ARG A 57 -10.92 -18.40 -9.13
N LEU A 58 -9.80 -18.21 -8.46
CA LEU A 58 -8.63 -19.06 -8.61
C LEU A 58 -8.96 -20.51 -8.23
N PHE A 59 -9.59 -20.72 -7.07
CA PHE A 59 -9.95 -22.04 -6.57
C PHE A 59 -10.94 -22.77 -7.49
N ALA A 60 -11.91 -22.05 -8.06
CA ALA A 60 -12.79 -22.60 -9.07
C ALA A 60 -12.02 -23.05 -10.33
N SER A 61 -11.03 -22.27 -10.77
CA SER A 61 -10.24 -22.60 -11.97
C SER A 61 -9.34 -23.83 -11.79
N VAL A 62 -8.77 -24.02 -10.60
CA VAL A 62 -7.90 -25.16 -10.27
C VAL A 62 -8.67 -26.32 -9.60
N LYS A 63 -9.99 -26.19 -9.44
CA LYS A 63 -10.90 -27.21 -8.88
C LYS A 63 -10.53 -27.69 -7.46
N THR A 64 -9.97 -26.81 -6.63
CA THR A 64 -9.72 -27.13 -5.21
C THR A 64 -11.01 -27.08 -4.38
N LYS A 65 -11.07 -27.89 -3.31
CA LYS A 65 -12.16 -27.89 -2.33
C LYS A 65 -11.96 -26.92 -1.17
N LYS A 66 -10.88 -26.12 -1.19
CA LYS A 66 -10.59 -25.17 -0.12
C LYS A 66 -11.57 -23.99 -0.12
N THR A 67 -11.86 -23.47 1.07
CA THR A 67 -12.80 -22.36 1.24
C THR A 67 -12.06 -21.04 1.08
N ALA A 68 -12.46 -20.24 0.09
CA ALA A 68 -11.84 -18.96 -0.24
C ALA A 68 -11.88 -17.96 0.92
N GLN A 69 -12.98 -17.89 1.67
CA GLN A 69 -13.13 -16.98 2.81
C GLN A 69 -12.10 -17.22 3.92
N LYS A 70 -11.87 -18.50 4.29
CA LYS A 70 -10.84 -18.85 5.27
C LYS A 70 -9.46 -18.53 4.73
N ALA A 71 -9.18 -18.99 3.51
CA ALA A 71 -7.89 -18.76 2.86
C ALA A 71 -7.58 -17.27 2.69
N ALA A 72 -8.59 -16.42 2.45
CA ALA A 72 -8.43 -14.97 2.36
C ALA A 72 -7.93 -14.35 3.67
N ARG A 73 -8.52 -14.74 4.82
CA ARG A 73 -8.08 -14.27 6.14
C ARG A 73 -6.66 -14.75 6.46
N ASP A 74 -6.40 -16.03 6.20
CA ASP A 74 -5.08 -16.63 6.49
C ASP A 74 -3.99 -16.00 5.60
N LEU A 75 -4.28 -15.71 4.33
CA LEU A 75 -3.36 -15.02 3.43
C LEU A 75 -3.15 -13.56 3.83
N ALA A 76 -4.20 -12.83 4.21
CA ALA A 76 -4.07 -11.46 4.68
C ALA A 76 -3.18 -11.38 5.93
N ALA A 77 -3.37 -12.31 6.88
CA ALA A 77 -2.53 -12.40 8.07
C ALA A 77 -1.06 -12.76 7.72
N ALA A 78 -0.85 -13.69 6.78
CA ALA A 78 0.49 -14.03 6.31
C ALA A 78 1.19 -12.83 5.63
N PHE A 79 0.46 -12.05 4.84
CA PHE A 79 1.01 -10.83 4.22
C PHE A 79 1.31 -9.76 5.26
N SER A 80 0.41 -9.50 6.23
CA SER A 80 0.65 -8.58 7.34
C SER A 80 1.93 -8.95 8.12
N SER A 81 2.11 -10.24 8.43
CA SER A 81 3.33 -10.73 9.09
C SER A 81 4.58 -10.51 8.23
N ALA A 82 4.49 -10.73 6.92
CA ALA A 82 5.61 -10.51 6.01
C ALA A 82 5.98 -9.02 5.91
N VAL A 83 4.98 -8.12 5.83
CA VAL A 83 5.19 -6.67 5.85
C VAL A 83 5.84 -6.26 7.17
N THR A 84 5.32 -6.73 8.31
CA THR A 84 5.87 -6.43 9.65
C THR A 84 7.37 -6.77 9.73
N ALA A 85 7.76 -7.92 9.20
CA ALA A 85 9.16 -8.34 9.19
C ALA A 85 10.05 -7.47 8.26
N ALA A 86 9.49 -6.91 7.19
CA ALA A 86 10.24 -6.16 6.19
C ALA A 86 10.32 -4.63 6.48
N VAL A 87 9.45 -4.09 7.33
CA VAL A 87 9.42 -2.65 7.68
C VAL A 87 10.77 -2.09 8.13
N PRO A 88 11.55 -2.72 9.03
CA PRO A 88 12.80 -2.14 9.52
C PRO A 88 13.79 -1.79 8.41
N GLU A 89 13.85 -2.62 7.35
CA GLU A 89 14.74 -2.37 6.20
C GLU A 89 14.18 -1.32 5.23
N ALA A 90 12.85 -1.17 5.18
CA ALA A 90 12.18 -0.22 4.28
C ALA A 90 12.18 1.23 4.81
N VAL A 91 12.32 1.43 6.13
CA VAL A 91 12.44 2.78 6.74
C VAL A 91 13.86 3.30 6.55
N THR A 92 14.26 3.47 5.30
CA THR A 92 15.60 3.92 4.89
C THR A 92 15.85 5.40 5.22
N ALA A 93 17.11 5.83 5.11
CA ALA A 93 17.46 7.25 5.21
C ALA A 93 16.73 8.09 4.13
N SER A 94 16.54 7.55 2.93
CA SER A 94 15.82 8.21 1.84
C SER A 94 14.35 8.47 2.22
N PHE A 95 13.66 7.44 2.74
CA PHE A 95 12.30 7.55 3.22
C PHE A 95 12.18 8.55 4.37
N ARG A 96 13.08 8.49 5.36
CA ARG A 96 13.10 9.46 6.48
C ARG A 96 13.27 10.90 6.00
N ASN A 97 14.16 11.13 5.04
CA ASN A 97 14.36 12.44 4.43
C ASN A 97 13.13 12.92 3.64
N PHE A 98 12.39 11.99 3.01
CA PHE A 98 11.11 12.31 2.37
C PHE A 98 10.08 12.79 3.40
N ILE A 99 9.86 12.06 4.48
CA ILE A 99 8.93 12.42 5.55
C ILE A 99 9.32 13.77 6.16
N LYS A 100 10.61 13.94 6.51
CA LYS A 100 11.11 15.20 7.06
C LYS A 100 10.82 16.37 6.14
N ALA A 101 11.07 16.27 4.85
CA ALA A 101 10.79 17.33 3.89
C ALA A 101 9.30 17.70 3.81
N LEU A 102 8.39 16.73 3.95
CA LEU A 102 6.95 16.97 3.99
C LEU A 102 6.55 17.70 5.28
N THR A 103 7.05 17.26 6.42
CA THR A 103 6.72 17.86 7.73
C THR A 103 7.35 19.26 7.90
N ASP A 104 8.57 19.48 7.41
CA ASP A 104 9.21 20.80 7.36
C ASP A 104 8.39 21.79 6.51
N ALA A 105 7.71 21.30 5.48
CA ALA A 105 6.80 22.12 4.67
C ALA A 105 5.39 22.29 5.31
N GLY A 106 5.20 21.82 6.54
CA GLY A 106 3.97 21.99 7.31
C GLY A 106 2.85 20.99 6.97
N LEU A 107 3.15 19.89 6.25
CA LEU A 107 2.16 18.86 5.96
C LEU A 107 2.03 17.89 7.13
N THR A 108 0.81 17.35 7.30
CA THR A 108 0.56 16.21 8.19
C THR A 108 0.58 14.92 7.37
N VAL A 109 1.19 13.87 7.88
CA VAL A 109 1.44 12.63 7.15
C VAL A 109 0.79 11.45 7.87
N ALA A 110 0.01 10.63 7.17
CA ALA A 110 -0.37 9.30 7.60
C ALA A 110 0.45 8.26 6.81
N ILE A 111 1.15 7.41 7.53
CA ILE A 111 1.85 6.25 6.98
C ILE A 111 0.93 5.06 7.15
N ALA A 112 0.26 4.65 6.07
CA ALA A 112 -0.67 3.53 6.07
C ALA A 112 0.06 2.22 5.78
N THR A 113 -0.08 1.24 6.67
CA THR A 113 0.58 -0.06 6.56
C THR A 113 -0.29 -1.18 7.11
N ARG A 114 -0.17 -2.38 6.54
CA ARG A 114 -0.76 -3.63 7.04
C ARG A 114 0.11 -4.32 8.09
N ALA A 115 1.27 -3.77 8.40
CA ALA A 115 2.11 -4.27 9.48
C ALA A 115 1.37 -4.20 10.84
N ASP A 116 1.78 -5.04 11.77
CA ASP A 116 1.42 -4.86 13.18
C ASP A 116 2.04 -3.54 13.68
N ILE A 117 1.18 -2.55 13.94
CA ILE A 117 1.60 -1.19 14.31
C ILE A 117 2.50 -1.18 15.55
N GLU A 118 2.19 -1.96 16.56
CA GLU A 118 2.99 -1.97 17.79
C GLU A 118 4.37 -2.61 17.55
N ALA A 119 4.43 -3.66 16.75
CA ALA A 119 5.68 -4.32 16.40
C ALA A 119 6.62 -3.45 15.54
N VAL A 120 6.06 -2.61 14.65
CA VAL A 120 6.86 -1.78 13.74
C VAL A 120 7.11 -0.35 14.25
N ARG A 121 6.40 0.09 15.27
CA ARG A 121 6.54 1.44 15.85
C ARG A 121 8.00 1.84 16.09
N PRO A 122 8.88 0.98 16.67
CA PRO A 122 10.29 1.35 16.89
C PRO A 122 11.05 1.70 15.61
N ALA A 123 10.72 1.06 14.47
CA ALA A 123 11.35 1.37 13.19
C ALA A 123 10.96 2.78 12.67
N PHE A 124 9.74 3.24 12.97
CA PHE A 124 9.24 4.54 12.58
C PHE A 124 9.54 5.66 13.58
N GLU A 125 10.01 5.36 14.80
CA GLU A 125 10.37 6.35 15.82
C GLU A 125 11.13 7.59 15.26
N PRO A 126 12.13 7.42 14.35
CA PRO A 126 12.87 8.57 13.82
C PRO A 126 12.04 9.54 12.97
N VAL A 127 10.84 9.16 12.57
CA VAL A 127 9.96 10.02 11.73
C VAL A 127 8.63 10.36 12.41
N LEU A 128 8.28 9.68 13.52
CA LEU A 128 7.07 9.98 14.27
C LEU A 128 7.16 11.33 14.98
N GLY A 129 6.02 11.98 15.15
CA GLY A 129 5.89 13.27 15.82
C GLY A 129 4.48 13.84 15.68
N GLU A 130 4.27 15.06 16.10
CA GLU A 130 2.94 15.71 16.07
C GLU A 130 2.26 15.72 14.69
N ARG A 131 3.07 15.65 13.60
CA ARG A 131 2.58 15.69 12.21
C ARG A 131 2.63 14.35 11.49
N VAL A 132 3.06 13.28 12.13
CA VAL A 132 3.18 11.97 11.50
C VAL A 132 2.48 10.92 12.34
N ILE A 133 1.51 10.24 11.76
CA ILE A 133 0.81 9.12 12.39
C ILE A 133 1.06 7.81 11.62
N LEU A 134 1.14 6.70 12.34
CA LEU A 134 0.99 5.37 11.76
C LEU A 134 -0.50 5.04 11.69
N TYR A 135 -0.95 4.59 10.52
CA TYR A 135 -2.34 4.25 10.28
C TYR A 135 -2.46 2.77 9.88
N PRO A 136 -3.24 1.96 10.62
CA PRO A 136 -3.46 0.56 10.27
C PRO A 136 -4.32 0.47 9.00
N GLU A 137 -3.82 -0.20 7.97
CA GLU A 137 -4.55 -0.44 6.73
C GLU A 137 -5.27 -1.79 6.81
N GLU A 138 -6.58 -1.77 6.90
CA GLU A 138 -7.45 -2.93 7.10
C GLU A 138 -8.19 -3.37 5.83
N SER A 139 -7.74 -2.93 4.65
CA SER A 139 -8.41 -3.26 3.39
C SER A 139 -8.38 -4.76 3.09
N GLU A 140 -9.52 -5.30 2.67
CA GLU A 140 -9.63 -6.66 2.14
C GLU A 140 -9.15 -6.80 0.69
N ALA A 141 -8.72 -5.70 0.06
CA ALA A 141 -8.20 -5.71 -1.30
C ALA A 141 -6.89 -6.48 -1.38
N TYR A 142 -6.72 -7.31 -2.40
CA TYR A 142 -5.46 -7.99 -2.70
C TYR A 142 -4.40 -6.95 -3.10
N GLY A 143 -3.65 -6.54 -2.12
CA GLY A 143 -2.50 -5.67 -2.25
C GLY A 143 -2.77 -4.17 -2.40
N PHE A 144 -3.97 -3.73 -2.71
CA PHE A 144 -4.23 -2.34 -3.05
C PHE A 144 -5.31 -1.73 -2.15
N PRO A 145 -5.16 -0.49 -1.66
CA PRO A 145 -6.19 0.14 -0.87
C PRO A 145 -7.43 0.42 -1.73
N THR A 146 -8.60 0.34 -1.10
CA THR A 146 -9.85 0.78 -1.72
C THR A 146 -10.02 2.29 -1.57
N TRP A 147 -10.99 2.89 -2.25
CA TRP A 147 -11.28 4.32 -2.07
C TRP A 147 -11.76 4.62 -0.63
N GLU A 148 -12.41 3.68 0.03
CA GLU A 148 -12.80 3.78 1.44
C GLU A 148 -11.58 3.85 2.36
N SER A 149 -10.54 3.05 2.10
CA SER A 149 -9.29 3.08 2.86
C SER A 149 -8.65 4.46 2.82
N TRP A 150 -8.56 5.05 1.62
CA TRP A 150 -8.05 6.42 1.47
C TRP A 150 -8.86 7.44 2.27
N ARG A 151 -10.19 7.35 2.23
CA ARG A 151 -11.06 8.25 2.99
C ARG A 151 -10.93 8.07 4.49
N ARG A 152 -10.85 6.82 4.98
CA ARG A 152 -10.60 6.55 6.41
C ARG A 152 -9.27 7.12 6.87
N ALA A 153 -8.21 6.99 6.09
CA ALA A 153 -6.91 7.60 6.40
C ALA A 153 -6.98 9.14 6.44
N CYS A 154 -7.76 9.77 5.54
CA CYS A 154 -8.01 11.21 5.61
C CYS A 154 -8.78 11.62 6.89
N MET A 155 -9.75 10.80 7.33
CA MET A 155 -10.46 11.05 8.59
C MET A 155 -9.53 10.93 9.80
N ALA A 156 -8.58 9.98 9.80
CA ALA A 156 -7.57 9.87 10.84
C ALA A 156 -6.62 11.09 10.90
N LEU A 157 -6.46 11.80 9.77
CA LEU A 157 -5.76 13.10 9.71
C LEU A 157 -6.67 14.29 10.07
N GLU A 158 -7.95 14.06 10.34
CA GLU A 158 -8.98 15.12 10.53
C GLU A 158 -9.05 16.10 9.34
N MET A 159 -8.83 15.58 8.12
CA MET A 159 -8.73 16.39 6.90
C MET A 159 -9.75 15.97 5.84
N LYS A 160 -10.22 16.98 5.06
CA LYS A 160 -10.99 16.71 3.84
C LYS A 160 -10.08 16.09 2.80
N HIS A 161 -10.54 15.02 2.13
CA HIS A 161 -9.79 14.30 1.10
C HIS A 161 -9.23 15.20 -0.02
N ALA A 162 -9.94 16.26 -0.41
CA ALA A 162 -9.47 17.22 -1.42
C ALA A 162 -8.22 18.03 -0.99
N LEU A 163 -7.87 18.05 0.30
CA LEU A 163 -6.67 18.69 0.85
C LEU A 163 -5.53 17.69 1.11
N VAL A 164 -5.77 16.40 0.84
CA VAL A 164 -4.82 15.33 1.11
C VAL A 164 -4.35 14.73 -0.22
N ARG A 165 -3.06 14.47 -0.33
CA ARG A 165 -2.47 13.74 -1.45
C ARG A 165 -2.24 12.29 -1.07
N ALA A 166 -2.52 11.39 -2.00
CA ALA A 166 -2.21 9.97 -1.89
C ALA A 166 -0.84 9.69 -2.51
N VAL A 167 -0.05 8.85 -1.85
CA VAL A 167 1.19 8.28 -2.41
C VAL A 167 0.98 6.78 -2.49
N SER A 168 0.98 6.22 -3.69
CA SER A 168 0.69 4.80 -3.93
C SER A 168 1.77 4.14 -4.77
N GLY A 169 2.09 2.90 -4.43
CA GLY A 169 3.01 2.04 -5.19
C GLY A 169 2.30 1.17 -6.23
N SER A 170 1.04 1.47 -6.59
CA SER A 170 0.31 0.69 -7.59
C SER A 170 -0.67 1.52 -8.42
N GLY A 171 -0.93 1.11 -9.67
CA GLY A 171 -1.92 1.74 -10.53
C GLY A 171 -3.34 1.63 -9.96
N PHE A 172 -3.66 0.52 -9.29
CA PHE A 172 -4.95 0.35 -8.61
C PHE A 172 -5.11 1.32 -7.44
N GLY A 173 -4.05 1.49 -6.62
CA GLY A 173 -4.04 2.46 -5.53
C GLY A 173 -4.18 3.90 -6.03
N VAL A 174 -3.52 4.26 -7.14
CA VAL A 174 -3.71 5.56 -7.82
C VAL A 174 -5.17 5.75 -8.22
N LYS A 175 -5.78 4.78 -8.91
CA LYS A 175 -7.17 4.87 -9.35
C LYS A 175 -8.15 4.95 -8.19
N SER A 176 -7.94 4.16 -7.13
CA SER A 176 -8.80 4.23 -5.94
C SER A 176 -8.67 5.56 -5.19
N ALA A 177 -7.49 6.18 -5.18
CA ALA A 177 -7.29 7.52 -4.62
C ALA A 177 -8.04 8.59 -5.44
N LEU A 178 -8.04 8.48 -6.78
CA LEU A 178 -8.83 9.37 -7.65
C LEU A 178 -10.33 9.23 -7.38
N VAL A 179 -10.83 8.00 -7.24
CA VAL A 179 -12.24 7.74 -6.85
C VAL A 179 -12.56 8.34 -5.49
N ALA A 180 -11.61 8.32 -4.55
CA ALA A 180 -11.74 9.00 -3.26
C ALA A 180 -11.76 10.54 -3.36
N GLY A 181 -11.45 11.11 -4.53
CA GLY A 181 -11.38 12.56 -4.76
C GLY A 181 -10.04 13.16 -4.34
N MET A 182 -8.98 12.37 -4.31
CA MET A 182 -7.62 12.80 -3.95
C MET A 182 -6.74 12.97 -5.18
N ARG A 183 -5.77 13.86 -5.10
CA ARG A 183 -4.62 13.86 -6.03
C ARG A 183 -3.64 12.78 -5.61
N SER A 184 -3.02 12.10 -6.57
CA SER A 184 -2.11 11.01 -6.28
C SER A 184 -0.72 11.21 -6.90
N VAL A 185 0.26 10.63 -6.25
CA VAL A 185 1.63 10.43 -6.75
C VAL A 185 1.86 8.92 -6.80
N ALA A 186 2.35 8.44 -7.92
CA ALA A 186 2.71 7.04 -8.11
C ALA A 186 4.20 6.81 -7.83
N VAL A 187 4.51 5.73 -7.12
CA VAL A 187 5.88 5.21 -7.00
C VAL A 187 5.92 3.90 -7.77
N ILE A 188 6.67 3.87 -8.88
CA ILE A 188 6.69 2.71 -9.77
C ILE A 188 7.91 1.85 -9.48
N ASN A 189 7.71 0.53 -9.42
CA ASN A 189 8.74 -0.48 -9.45
C ASN A 189 8.44 -1.52 -10.56
N ASP A 190 9.40 -2.35 -10.88
CA ASP A 190 9.32 -3.31 -11.98
C ASP A 190 8.13 -4.26 -11.85
N ARG A 191 7.76 -4.65 -10.63
CA ARG A 191 6.66 -5.59 -10.39
C ARG A 191 5.29 -5.04 -10.77
N VAL A 192 5.09 -3.73 -10.71
CA VAL A 192 3.82 -3.06 -11.02
C VAL A 192 3.87 -2.23 -12.30
N ALA A 193 5.00 -2.17 -13.01
CA ALA A 193 5.19 -1.36 -14.21
C ALA A 193 4.18 -1.66 -15.34
N TRP A 194 3.58 -2.84 -15.35
CA TRP A 194 2.52 -3.24 -16.29
C TRP A 194 1.14 -2.61 -15.97
N GLN A 195 0.96 -2.02 -14.80
CA GLN A 195 -0.30 -1.42 -14.40
C GLN A 195 -0.49 -0.04 -15.05
N ASP A 196 -1.75 0.39 -15.16
CA ASP A 196 -2.09 1.72 -15.66
C ASP A 196 -2.04 2.74 -14.52
N PHE A 197 -1.10 3.67 -14.59
CA PHE A 197 -0.93 4.80 -13.68
C PHE A 197 -1.58 6.10 -14.18
N GLY A 198 -2.45 6.02 -15.17
CA GLY A 198 -3.19 7.16 -15.70
C GLY A 198 -3.97 7.89 -14.60
N GLY A 199 -3.82 9.20 -14.55
CA GLY A 199 -4.42 10.08 -13.53
C GLY A 199 -3.52 10.36 -12.32
N ALA A 200 -2.33 9.74 -12.19
CA ALA A 200 -1.34 10.22 -11.25
C ALA A 200 -0.86 11.62 -11.65
N GLY A 201 -0.80 12.54 -10.69
CA GLY A 201 -0.27 13.88 -10.92
C GLY A 201 1.25 13.92 -11.10
N GLU A 202 1.93 12.94 -10.55
CA GLU A 202 3.38 12.71 -10.65
C GLU A 202 3.65 11.21 -10.63
N ILE A 203 4.73 10.81 -11.31
CA ILE A 203 5.28 9.45 -11.28
C ILE A 203 6.74 9.55 -10.85
N VAL A 204 7.13 8.79 -9.85
CA VAL A 204 8.49 8.75 -9.30
C VAL A 204 8.95 7.31 -9.11
N GLU A 205 10.25 7.09 -9.04
CA GLU A 205 10.84 5.76 -8.84
C GLU A 205 11.12 5.47 -7.36
N GLU A 206 11.24 6.53 -6.53
CA GLU A 206 11.54 6.40 -5.11
C GLU A 206 10.97 7.55 -4.28
N LEU A 207 10.83 7.32 -2.97
CA LEU A 207 10.53 8.37 -1.99
C LEU A 207 11.83 8.92 -1.42
N SER A 208 12.16 10.17 -1.78
CA SER A 208 13.38 10.85 -1.36
C SER A 208 13.14 12.34 -1.12
N GLY A 209 14.09 13.03 -0.50
CA GLY A 209 14.00 14.48 -0.30
C GLY A 209 13.88 15.26 -1.63
N LYS A 210 14.37 14.73 -2.76
CA LYS A 210 14.20 15.33 -4.09
C LYS A 210 12.77 15.19 -4.58
N THR A 211 12.17 14.00 -4.41
CA THR A 211 10.78 13.75 -4.80
C THR A 211 9.81 14.53 -3.93
N ALA A 212 10.11 14.72 -2.64
CA ALA A 212 9.32 15.60 -1.77
C ALA A 212 9.24 17.03 -2.33
N LYS A 213 10.34 17.60 -2.81
CA LYS A 213 10.36 18.96 -3.41
C LYS A 213 9.46 19.07 -4.64
N LYS A 214 9.49 18.07 -5.53
CA LYS A 214 8.56 18.01 -6.68
C LYS A 214 7.11 17.94 -6.23
N PHE A 215 6.86 17.15 -5.22
CA PHE A 215 5.55 16.97 -4.61
C PHE A 215 4.98 18.27 -4.02
N LEU A 216 5.84 19.12 -3.45
CA LEU A 216 5.47 20.38 -2.80
C LEU A 216 5.31 21.54 -3.78
N ALA A 217 5.97 21.50 -4.96
CA ALA A 217 5.99 22.58 -5.93
C ALA A 217 4.66 22.79 -6.70
N ARG A 218 3.66 21.91 -6.52
CA ARG A 218 2.35 21.92 -7.16
C ARG A 218 1.23 21.87 -6.12
#